data_0ebf16758f967febe9a34e271404cd3e
#
_entry.id   0ebf16758f967febe9a34e271404cd3e
#
_cell.length_a   1.000
_cell.length_b   1.000
_cell.length_c   1.000
_cell.angle_alpha   90.00
_cell.angle_beta   90.00
_cell.angle_gamma   90.00
#
_symmetry.space_group_name_H-M   'P 1'
#
loop_
_entity.id
_entity.type
_entity.pdbx_description
1 polymer ?
#
loop_
_entity_poly.entity_id
_entity_poly.type
_entity_poly.pdbx_seq_one_letter_code
_entity_poly.pdbx_strand_id
1 'polypeptide(L)'
;RLFYVQVIQGVYYKEDADANLILYLPMQAMRGVMYDRNGLILAGSRSAYSVVMPVDRKGNTLSDEALSRLSQLLHVPTADIKKKIEDNKLAFGAIYLANDVGIDVATQIEEKKDEFPGIEIEVNPLRVYPLGNAGAQVLGYVGEAGPDDRDAEGNPYTTTTLIGRAGLESRYNNYLEGKNGTKTVEVN
;
A
#
# COMPACT_ATOMS: atom_id res chain seq x y z
N ARG A 1 -27.75 33.26 17.31
CA ARG A 1 -27.18 32.49 16.15
C ARG A 1 -26.34 31.29 16.61
N LEU A 2 -25.46 31.43 17.63
CA LEU A 2 -24.64 30.35 18.22
C LEU A 2 -25.51 29.23 18.80
N PHE A 3 -26.54 29.58 19.58
CA PHE A 3 -27.49 28.62 20.17
C PHE A 3 -28.19 27.76 19.09
N TYR A 4 -28.58 28.36 17.96
CA TYR A 4 -29.21 27.63 16.87
C TYR A 4 -28.27 26.60 16.24
N VAL A 5 -27.02 26.95 16.02
CA VAL A 5 -25.99 26.06 15.44
C VAL A 5 -25.63 24.92 16.41
N GLN A 6 -25.49 25.25 17.71
CA GLN A 6 -25.07 24.24 18.70
C GLN A 6 -26.19 23.29 19.14
N VAL A 7 -27.43 23.75 19.22
CA VAL A 7 -28.55 22.96 19.77
C VAL A 7 -29.39 22.34 18.65
N ILE A 8 -29.71 23.08 17.57
CA ILE A 8 -30.60 22.57 16.51
C ILE A 8 -29.78 21.87 15.41
N GLN A 9 -28.61 22.38 15.07
CA GLN A 9 -27.74 21.77 14.06
C GLN A 9 -26.56 21.00 14.68
N GLY A 10 -26.47 20.91 16.01
CA GLY A 10 -25.36 20.26 16.70
C GLY A 10 -25.21 18.78 16.37
N VAL A 11 -26.30 18.06 16.18
CA VAL A 11 -26.28 16.65 15.75
C VAL A 11 -25.70 16.52 14.34
N TYR A 12 -26.13 17.36 13.41
CA TYR A 12 -25.63 17.37 12.03
C TYR A 12 -24.14 17.67 11.96
N TYR A 13 -23.68 18.72 12.65
CA TYR A 13 -22.25 19.05 12.68
C TYR A 13 -21.40 18.05 13.44
N LYS A 14 -21.97 17.33 14.40
CA LYS A 14 -21.30 16.23 15.09
C LYS A 14 -21.13 15.03 14.17
N GLU A 15 -22.17 14.66 13.43
CA GLU A 15 -22.08 13.58 12.43
C GLU A 15 -21.09 13.91 11.32
N ASP A 16 -21.05 15.15 10.84
CA ASP A 16 -20.07 15.63 9.86
C ASP A 16 -18.63 15.63 10.43
N ALA A 17 -18.46 16.00 11.70
CA ALA A 17 -17.18 15.96 12.38
C ALA A 17 -16.70 14.51 12.61
N ASP A 18 -17.58 13.63 13.04
CA ASP A 18 -17.29 12.21 13.23
C ASP A 18 -16.99 11.52 11.90
N ALA A 19 -17.67 11.89 10.82
CA ALA A 19 -17.38 11.42 9.46
C ALA A 19 -16.01 11.89 8.93
N ASN A 20 -15.57 13.08 9.32
CA ASN A 20 -14.25 13.61 8.96
C ASN A 20 -13.09 13.03 9.78
N LEU A 21 -13.40 12.34 10.90
CA LEU A 21 -12.41 11.63 11.72
C LEU A 21 -12.14 10.21 11.20
N ILE A 22 -12.93 9.72 10.25
CA ILE A 22 -12.81 8.38 9.70
C ILE A 22 -12.07 8.44 8.37
N LEU A 23 -10.84 7.91 8.35
CA LEU A 23 -10.08 7.72 7.13
C LEU A 23 -10.27 6.28 6.62
N TYR A 24 -10.74 6.15 5.39
CA TYR A 24 -10.87 4.87 4.70
C TYR A 24 -9.59 4.58 3.91
N LEU A 25 -8.78 3.66 4.39
CA LEU A 25 -7.59 3.21 3.68
C LEU A 25 -7.92 1.94 2.87
N PRO A 26 -7.68 1.93 1.56
CA PRO A 26 -7.88 0.74 0.76
C PRO A 26 -6.84 -0.33 1.15
N MET A 27 -7.32 -1.55 1.43
CA MET A 27 -6.46 -2.72 1.62
C MET A 27 -6.43 -3.52 0.32
N GLN A 28 -5.23 -3.81 -0.17
CA GLN A 28 -5.06 -4.60 -1.39
C GLN A 28 -5.51 -6.05 -1.16
N ALA A 29 -6.35 -6.54 -2.07
CA ALA A 29 -6.74 -7.95 -2.09
C ALA A 29 -5.58 -8.82 -2.59
N MET A 30 -5.53 -10.07 -2.11
CA MET A 30 -4.65 -11.07 -2.70
C MET A 30 -5.13 -11.42 -4.11
N ARG A 31 -4.20 -11.41 -5.06
CA ARG A 31 -4.48 -11.80 -6.44
C ARG A 31 -4.65 -13.31 -6.56
N GLY A 32 -5.60 -13.76 -7.37
CA GLY A 32 -5.92 -15.18 -7.59
C GLY A 32 -4.71 -16.01 -8.02
N VAL A 33 -4.72 -17.29 -7.67
CA VAL A 33 -3.65 -18.24 -7.98
C VAL A 33 -3.90 -18.87 -9.36
N MET A 34 -2.84 -18.99 -10.15
CA MET A 34 -2.87 -19.74 -11.42
C MET A 34 -2.23 -21.12 -11.21
N TYR A 35 -2.91 -22.14 -11.68
CA TYR A 35 -2.44 -23.53 -11.63
C TYR A 35 -2.28 -24.10 -13.03
N ASP A 36 -1.40 -25.08 -13.16
CA ASP A 36 -1.37 -25.95 -14.32
C ASP A 36 -2.46 -27.06 -14.20
N ARG A 37 -2.54 -27.91 -15.25
CA ARG A 37 -3.48 -29.05 -15.26
C ARG A 37 -3.26 -30.08 -14.15
N ASN A 38 -2.09 -30.09 -13.54
CA ASN A 38 -1.70 -31.01 -12.47
C ASN A 38 -1.83 -30.39 -11.07
N GLY A 39 -2.29 -29.13 -10.99
CA GLY A 39 -2.40 -28.40 -9.75
C GLY A 39 -1.10 -27.74 -9.28
N LEU A 40 -0.06 -27.69 -10.11
CA LEU A 40 1.17 -26.95 -9.80
C LEU A 40 0.92 -25.44 -9.90
N ILE A 41 1.35 -24.71 -8.87
CA ILE A 41 1.22 -23.24 -8.87
C ILE A 41 2.18 -22.63 -9.87
N LEU A 42 1.62 -21.93 -10.86
CA LEU A 42 2.36 -21.17 -11.87
C LEU A 42 2.57 -19.72 -11.45
N ALA A 43 1.57 -19.11 -10.83
CA ALA A 43 1.63 -17.78 -10.23
C ALA A 43 0.75 -17.72 -8.99
N GLY A 44 1.26 -17.13 -7.92
CA GLY A 44 0.56 -17.00 -6.64
C GLY A 44 0.83 -15.65 -6.00
N SER A 45 0.23 -15.40 -4.83
CA SER A 45 0.50 -14.23 -4.00
C SER A 45 0.99 -14.69 -2.63
N ARG A 46 2.00 -14.00 -2.09
CA ARG A 46 2.42 -14.16 -0.71
C ARG A 46 2.34 -12.82 0.02
N SER A 47 2.20 -12.87 1.32
CA SER A 47 2.33 -11.67 2.14
C SER A 47 3.79 -11.22 2.17
N ALA A 48 4.00 -9.92 2.02
CA ALA A 48 5.30 -9.27 2.13
C ALA A 48 5.18 -8.07 3.07
N TYR A 49 6.20 -7.82 3.85
CA TYR A 49 6.28 -6.65 4.72
C TYR A 49 6.84 -5.47 3.93
N SER A 50 6.16 -4.34 4.00
CA SER A 50 6.58 -3.09 3.40
C SER A 50 6.81 -2.05 4.49
N VAL A 51 7.88 -1.29 4.37
CA VAL A 51 8.17 -0.15 5.25
C VAL A 51 7.54 1.08 4.63
N VAL A 52 6.57 1.65 5.31
CA VAL A 52 5.78 2.78 4.83
C VAL A 52 5.91 3.97 5.78
N MET A 53 5.82 5.16 5.22
CA MET A 53 5.70 6.40 5.96
C MET A 53 4.37 7.05 5.59
N PRO A 54 3.36 7.05 6.47
CA PRO A 54 2.12 7.78 6.26
C PRO A 54 2.40 9.26 6.02
N VAL A 55 1.77 9.84 5.00
CA VAL A 55 1.87 11.28 4.75
C VAL A 55 0.94 11.99 5.70
N ASP A 56 1.49 12.50 6.81
CA ASP A 56 0.73 13.32 7.75
C ASP A 56 0.80 14.79 7.33
N ARG A 57 -0.32 15.51 7.48
CA ARG A 57 -0.42 16.97 7.22
C ARG A 57 0.54 17.80 8.08
N LYS A 58 1.05 17.23 9.16
CA LYS A 58 2.02 17.87 10.09
C LYS A 58 3.47 17.77 9.63
N GLY A 59 3.74 17.09 8.48
CA GLY A 59 5.09 16.94 7.94
C GLY A 59 5.97 16.07 8.84
N ASN A 60 5.78 14.75 8.79
CA ASN A 60 6.69 13.82 9.45
C ASN A 60 8.09 13.96 8.84
N THR A 61 8.98 14.61 9.56
CA THR A 61 10.40 14.66 9.23
C THR A 61 11.14 13.65 10.09
N LEU A 62 11.66 12.61 9.46
CA LEU A 62 12.59 11.70 10.13
C LEU A 62 13.87 12.47 10.47
N SER A 63 14.41 12.26 11.68
CA SER A 63 15.71 12.81 12.04
C SER A 63 16.81 12.19 11.16
N ASP A 64 17.91 12.89 10.95
CA ASP A 64 19.03 12.36 10.15
C ASP A 64 19.61 11.09 10.77
N GLU A 65 19.51 10.92 12.10
CA GLU A 65 19.90 9.69 12.81
C GLU A 65 18.97 8.53 12.48
N ALA A 66 17.63 8.74 12.51
CA ALA A 66 16.65 7.74 12.15
C ALA A 66 16.78 7.31 10.68
N LEU A 67 17.01 8.27 9.77
CA LEU A 67 17.28 8.02 8.37
C LEU A 67 18.55 7.18 8.15
N SER A 68 19.62 7.46 8.90
CA SER A 68 20.87 6.70 8.78
C SER A 68 20.71 5.26 9.26
N ARG A 69 19.99 5.06 10.37
CA ARG A 69 19.68 3.71 10.90
C ARG A 69 18.75 2.94 9.95
N LEU A 70 17.71 3.60 9.42
CA LEU A 70 16.80 3.00 8.46
C LEU A 70 17.52 2.59 7.18
N SER A 71 18.44 3.43 6.69
CA SER A 71 19.30 3.14 5.55
C SER A 71 20.14 1.87 5.77
N GLN A 72 20.71 1.70 6.95
CA GLN A 72 21.49 0.50 7.31
C GLN A 72 20.60 -0.76 7.36
N LEU A 73 19.41 -0.66 7.96
CA LEU A 73 18.48 -1.80 8.08
C LEU A 73 17.92 -2.22 6.73
N LEU A 74 17.58 -1.27 5.88
CA LEU A 74 16.98 -1.52 4.56
C LEU A 74 18.01 -1.78 3.46
N HIS A 75 19.30 -1.60 3.74
CA HIS A 75 20.37 -1.62 2.74
C HIS A 75 20.13 -0.68 1.54
N VAL A 76 19.47 0.46 1.80
CA VAL A 76 19.14 1.49 0.80
C VAL A 76 19.87 2.78 1.16
N PRO A 77 20.55 3.44 0.20
CA PRO A 77 21.25 4.70 0.45
C PRO A 77 20.30 5.77 1.03
N THR A 78 20.78 6.52 2.02
CA THR A 78 20.00 7.59 2.66
C THR A 78 19.49 8.64 1.65
N ALA A 79 20.28 8.89 0.61
CA ALA A 79 19.89 9.82 -0.46
C ALA A 79 18.64 9.36 -1.22
N ASP A 80 18.52 8.06 -1.48
CA ASP A 80 17.39 7.49 -2.20
C ASP A 80 16.13 7.51 -1.33
N ILE A 81 16.25 7.28 -0.03
CA ILE A 81 15.15 7.39 0.93
C ILE A 81 14.66 8.84 0.98
N LYS A 82 15.57 9.82 1.13
CA LYS A 82 15.23 11.25 1.10
C LYS A 82 14.54 11.64 -0.19
N LYS A 83 15.05 11.19 -1.32
CA LYS A 83 14.46 11.46 -2.64
C LYS A 83 13.04 10.90 -2.75
N LYS A 84 12.81 9.65 -2.33
CA LYS A 84 11.46 9.06 -2.30
C LYS A 84 10.49 9.86 -1.44
N ILE A 85 10.94 10.34 -0.28
CA ILE A 85 10.12 11.18 0.60
C ILE A 85 9.81 12.52 -0.07
N GLU A 86 10.80 13.15 -0.72
CA GLU A 86 10.62 14.46 -1.38
C GLU A 86 9.71 14.37 -2.60
N ASP A 87 9.91 13.39 -3.46
CA ASP A 87 9.14 13.19 -4.68
C ASP A 87 7.65 12.87 -4.37
N ASN A 88 7.36 12.31 -3.21
CA ASN A 88 6.01 11.89 -2.81
C ASN A 88 5.39 12.72 -1.68
N LYS A 89 5.97 13.86 -1.31
CA LYS A 89 5.43 14.75 -0.24
C LYS A 89 3.98 15.19 -0.45
N LEU A 90 3.53 15.25 -1.69
CA LEU A 90 2.17 15.65 -2.07
C LEU A 90 1.26 14.45 -2.35
N ALA A 91 1.75 13.22 -2.21
CA ALA A 91 0.94 12.03 -2.40
C ALA A 91 -0.08 11.88 -1.27
N PHE A 92 -1.29 11.44 -1.60
CA PHE A 92 -2.26 11.03 -0.59
C PHE A 92 -1.97 9.60 -0.16
N GLY A 93 -1.90 9.35 1.15
CA GLY A 93 -1.74 8.02 1.70
C GLY A 93 -0.38 7.77 2.34
N ALA A 94 0.33 6.75 1.91
CA ALA A 94 1.61 6.36 2.48
C ALA A 94 2.73 6.32 1.42
N ILE A 95 3.93 6.68 1.82
CA ILE A 95 5.14 6.59 0.99
C ILE A 95 5.80 5.25 1.26
N TYR A 96 5.93 4.42 0.23
CA TYR A 96 6.61 3.12 0.32
C TYR A 96 8.13 3.32 0.23
N LEU A 97 8.82 3.18 1.35
CA LEU A 97 10.28 3.34 1.44
C LEU A 97 10.98 2.07 0.95
N ALA A 98 10.51 0.90 1.39
CA ALA A 98 10.99 -0.40 0.94
C ALA A 98 9.83 -1.41 0.90
N ASN A 99 9.86 -2.28 -0.11
CA ASN A 99 8.92 -3.39 -0.26
C ASN A 99 9.67 -4.70 -0.04
N ASP A 100 8.92 -5.73 0.39
CA ASP A 100 9.45 -7.09 0.57
C ASP A 100 10.64 -7.15 1.52
N VAL A 101 10.55 -6.48 2.67
CA VAL A 101 11.56 -6.60 3.72
C VAL A 101 11.42 -7.91 4.48
N GLY A 102 12.53 -8.45 4.98
CA GLY A 102 12.53 -9.64 5.82
C GLY A 102 11.76 -9.42 7.12
N ILE A 103 11.22 -10.50 7.68
CA ILE A 103 10.47 -10.45 8.96
C ILE A 103 11.34 -9.93 10.10
N ASP A 104 12.62 -10.23 10.09
CA ASP A 104 13.63 -9.75 11.04
C ASP A 104 13.79 -8.24 11.01
N VAL A 105 13.82 -7.64 9.83
CA VAL A 105 13.89 -6.17 9.65
C VAL A 105 12.57 -5.53 10.09
N ALA A 106 11.43 -6.11 9.68
CA ALA A 106 10.12 -5.63 10.09
C ALA A 106 9.95 -5.65 11.61
N THR A 107 10.36 -6.74 12.26
CA THR A 107 10.30 -6.88 13.72
C THR A 107 11.20 -5.84 14.42
N GLN A 108 12.43 -5.63 13.93
CA GLN A 108 13.35 -4.65 14.52
C GLN A 108 12.79 -3.22 14.44
N ILE A 109 12.09 -2.87 13.34
CA ILE A 109 11.46 -1.56 13.20
C ILE A 109 10.28 -1.42 14.16
N GLU A 110 9.44 -2.44 14.29
CA GLU A 110 8.28 -2.43 15.20
C GLU A 110 8.71 -2.40 16.68
N GLU A 111 9.74 -3.17 17.07
CA GLU A 111 10.27 -3.18 18.43
C GLU A 111 10.87 -1.82 18.83
N LYS A 112 11.44 -1.10 17.87
CA LYS A 112 12.11 0.19 18.08
C LYS A 112 11.31 1.36 17.52
N LYS A 113 10.00 1.31 17.59
CA LYS A 113 9.10 2.31 17.03
C LYS A 113 9.41 3.73 17.50
N ASP A 114 9.92 3.89 18.72
CA ASP A 114 10.34 5.17 19.28
C ASP A 114 11.57 5.77 18.54
N GLU A 115 12.41 4.93 17.95
CA GLU A 115 13.58 5.36 17.15
C GLU A 115 13.18 5.75 15.72
N PHE A 116 12.01 5.28 15.24
CA PHE A 116 11.49 5.49 13.88
C PHE A 116 10.10 6.16 13.89
N PRO A 117 9.98 7.40 14.41
CA PRO A 117 8.71 8.09 14.48
C PRO A 117 8.14 8.29 13.07
N GLY A 118 6.89 7.91 12.86
CA GLY A 118 6.21 8.02 11.57
C GLY A 118 6.57 6.93 10.55
N ILE A 119 7.23 5.87 10.96
CA ILE A 119 7.42 4.67 10.13
C ILE A 119 6.44 3.59 10.62
N GLU A 120 5.80 2.93 9.67
CA GLU A 120 4.88 1.82 9.93
C GLU A 120 5.25 0.62 9.05
N ILE A 121 4.91 -0.57 9.54
CA ILE A 121 5.03 -1.80 8.76
C ILE A 121 3.66 -2.17 8.23
N GLU A 122 3.56 -2.30 6.93
CA GLU A 122 2.34 -2.72 6.26
C GLU A 122 2.54 -4.08 5.61
N VAL A 123 1.52 -4.93 5.67
CA VAL A 123 1.55 -6.25 5.04
C VAL A 123 0.78 -6.17 3.73
N ASN A 124 1.50 -6.30 2.63
CA ASN A 124 0.95 -6.22 1.28
C ASN A 124 1.13 -7.52 0.50
N PRO A 125 0.18 -7.88 -0.38
CA PRO A 125 0.32 -9.05 -1.22
C PRO A 125 1.37 -8.81 -2.31
N LEU A 126 2.37 -9.69 -2.37
CA LEU A 126 3.38 -9.69 -3.42
C LEU A 126 3.12 -10.85 -4.39
N ARG A 127 3.11 -10.56 -5.69
CA ARG A 127 2.97 -11.58 -6.74
C ARG A 127 4.26 -12.37 -6.87
N VAL A 128 4.15 -13.70 -6.89
CA VAL A 128 5.30 -14.60 -7.05
C VAL A 128 5.06 -15.60 -8.17
N TYR A 129 6.14 -15.92 -8.88
CA TYR A 129 6.18 -16.87 -9.97
C TYR A 129 7.18 -17.98 -9.59
N PRO A 130 6.73 -19.10 -8.98
CA PRO A 130 7.63 -20.13 -8.46
C PRO A 130 8.56 -20.75 -9.49
N LEU A 131 8.15 -20.77 -10.75
CA LEU A 131 8.95 -21.32 -11.85
C LEU A 131 9.92 -20.28 -12.46
N GLY A 132 10.06 -19.10 -11.86
CA GLY A 132 10.91 -18.03 -12.35
C GLY A 132 10.56 -17.61 -13.77
N ASN A 133 11.52 -17.67 -14.70
CA ASN A 133 11.31 -17.25 -16.08
C ASN A 133 10.56 -18.29 -16.94
N ALA A 134 10.32 -19.51 -16.41
CA ALA A 134 9.62 -20.53 -17.18
C ALA A 134 8.16 -20.12 -17.41
N GLY A 135 7.76 -20.06 -18.68
CA GLY A 135 6.41 -19.64 -19.07
C GLY A 135 6.12 -18.15 -18.95
N ALA A 136 7.09 -17.30 -18.65
CA ALA A 136 6.90 -15.85 -18.47
C ALA A 136 6.20 -15.17 -19.66
N GLN A 137 6.48 -15.61 -20.88
CA GLN A 137 5.85 -15.08 -22.10
C GLN A 137 4.34 -15.40 -22.17
N VAL A 138 3.92 -16.51 -21.57
CA VAL A 138 2.52 -16.94 -21.53
C VAL A 138 1.82 -16.35 -20.30
N LEU A 139 2.43 -16.47 -19.12
CA LEU A 139 1.89 -15.96 -17.87
C LEU A 139 1.77 -14.44 -17.87
N GLY A 140 2.80 -13.78 -18.40
CA GLY A 140 2.91 -12.33 -18.33
C GLY A 140 3.42 -11.84 -16.98
N TYR A 141 3.10 -10.60 -16.66
CA TYR A 141 3.51 -9.96 -15.41
C TYR A 141 2.45 -8.96 -14.93
N VAL A 142 2.56 -8.58 -13.67
CA VAL A 142 1.73 -7.54 -13.05
C VAL A 142 2.53 -6.25 -12.88
N GLY A 143 1.83 -5.14 -12.85
CA GLY A 143 2.40 -3.82 -12.56
C GLY A 143 1.37 -2.93 -11.89
N GLU A 144 1.82 -1.85 -11.28
CA GLU A 144 0.94 -0.86 -10.65
C GLU A 144 0.02 -0.22 -11.69
N ALA A 145 -1.22 0.04 -11.30
CA ALA A 145 -2.19 0.73 -12.14
C ALA A 145 -1.76 2.18 -12.38
N GLY A 146 -1.83 2.60 -13.62
CA GLY A 146 -1.62 4.00 -14.00
C GLY A 146 -2.92 4.81 -13.92
N PRO A 147 -2.84 6.14 -14.10
CA PRO A 147 -3.99 7.04 -14.02
C PRO A 147 -5.05 6.79 -15.09
N ASP A 148 -4.66 6.17 -16.21
CA ASP A 148 -5.55 5.88 -17.35
C ASP A 148 -6.15 4.48 -17.28
N ASP A 149 -5.65 3.62 -16.39
CA ASP A 149 -6.17 2.26 -16.23
C ASP A 149 -7.56 2.27 -15.58
N ARG A 150 -8.43 1.37 -16.05
CA ARG A 150 -9.81 1.24 -15.59
C ARG A 150 -10.12 -0.21 -15.26
N ASP A 151 -10.98 -0.42 -14.27
CA ASP A 151 -11.54 -1.74 -13.95
C ASP A 151 -12.58 -2.19 -14.99
N ALA A 152 -13.18 -3.36 -14.77
CA ALA A 152 -14.20 -3.91 -15.66
C ALA A 152 -15.47 -3.05 -15.74
N GLU A 153 -15.74 -2.27 -14.71
CA GLU A 153 -16.88 -1.34 -14.60
C GLU A 153 -16.55 0.06 -15.15
N GLY A 154 -15.29 0.31 -15.55
CA GLY A 154 -14.82 1.59 -16.07
C GLY A 154 -14.37 2.61 -15.01
N ASN A 155 -14.28 2.20 -13.74
CA ASN A 155 -13.80 3.06 -12.68
C ASN A 155 -12.26 3.15 -12.67
N PRO A 156 -11.68 4.26 -12.25
CA PRO A 156 -10.24 4.38 -12.12
C PRO A 156 -9.73 3.47 -11.00
N TYR A 157 -8.64 2.76 -11.26
CA TYR A 157 -7.94 2.02 -10.22
C TYR A 157 -7.30 2.97 -9.20
N THR A 158 -7.16 2.48 -7.96
CA THR A 158 -6.29 3.14 -6.99
C THR A 158 -4.84 2.93 -7.42
N THR A 159 -4.00 3.94 -7.29
CA THR A 159 -2.58 3.94 -7.76
C THR A 159 -1.71 2.80 -7.19
N THR A 160 -2.14 2.16 -6.12
CA THR A 160 -1.45 1.01 -5.52
C THR A 160 -1.97 -0.34 -5.99
N THR A 161 -3.01 -0.39 -6.85
CA THR A 161 -3.60 -1.65 -7.32
C THR A 161 -2.68 -2.31 -8.34
N LEU A 162 -2.39 -3.62 -8.15
CA LEU A 162 -1.63 -4.41 -9.12
C LEU A 162 -2.56 -4.98 -10.18
N ILE A 163 -2.30 -4.64 -11.43
CA ILE A 163 -3.04 -5.14 -12.59
C ILE A 163 -2.14 -5.98 -13.51
N GLY A 164 -2.73 -6.89 -14.25
CA GLY A 164 -2.02 -7.68 -15.26
C GLY A 164 -1.65 -6.82 -16.47
N ARG A 165 -0.37 -6.74 -16.79
CA ARG A 165 0.15 -5.94 -17.93
C ARG A 165 0.30 -6.73 -19.21
N ALA A 166 0.54 -8.03 -19.13
CA ALA A 166 0.76 -8.90 -20.28
C ALA A 166 0.27 -10.32 -20.03
N GLY A 167 0.18 -11.13 -21.09
CA GLY A 167 -0.10 -12.56 -21.05
C GLY A 167 -1.44 -12.93 -20.38
N LEU A 168 -1.45 -14.06 -19.68
CA LEU A 168 -2.62 -14.54 -18.93
C LEU A 168 -2.99 -13.60 -17.79
N GLU A 169 -2.01 -12.96 -17.13
CA GLU A 169 -2.25 -11.96 -16.10
C GLU A 169 -3.14 -10.82 -16.60
N SER A 170 -2.88 -10.31 -17.79
CA SER A 170 -3.69 -9.26 -18.40
C SER A 170 -5.02 -9.78 -18.91
N ARG A 171 -5.02 -10.94 -19.62
CA ARG A 171 -6.23 -11.50 -20.22
C ARG A 171 -7.31 -11.87 -19.19
N TYR A 172 -6.86 -12.36 -18.03
CA TYR A 172 -7.74 -12.79 -16.94
C TYR A 172 -7.72 -11.83 -15.75
N ASN A 173 -7.31 -10.57 -15.97
CA ASN A 173 -7.19 -9.60 -14.89
C ASN A 173 -8.44 -9.52 -14.01
N ASN A 174 -9.62 -9.39 -14.60
CA ASN A 174 -10.90 -9.26 -13.90
C ASN A 174 -11.27 -10.48 -13.03
N TYR A 175 -10.71 -11.67 -13.34
CA TYR A 175 -10.91 -12.87 -12.54
C TYR A 175 -9.84 -13.04 -11.47
N LEU A 176 -8.65 -12.51 -11.72
CA LEU A 176 -7.50 -12.67 -10.84
C LEU A 176 -7.40 -11.55 -9.80
N GLU A 177 -7.80 -10.34 -10.16
CA GLU A 177 -7.87 -9.24 -9.21
C GLU A 177 -8.93 -9.57 -8.15
N GLY A 178 -8.54 -9.52 -6.88
CA GLY A 178 -9.50 -9.64 -5.78
C GLY A 178 -10.31 -8.36 -5.62
N LYS A 179 -11.26 -8.37 -4.70
CA LYS A 179 -11.96 -7.16 -4.27
C LYS A 179 -11.21 -6.56 -3.10
N ASN A 180 -10.72 -5.33 -3.29
CA ASN A 180 -10.03 -4.60 -2.24
C ASN A 180 -10.94 -4.40 -1.03
N GLY A 181 -10.37 -4.61 0.15
CA GLY A 181 -11.01 -4.28 1.41
C GLY A 181 -10.82 -2.80 1.76
N THR A 182 -11.44 -2.39 2.85
CA THR A 182 -11.27 -1.03 3.40
C THR A 182 -10.93 -1.14 4.88
N LYS A 183 -9.83 -0.54 5.28
CA LYS A 183 -9.47 -0.36 6.69
C LYS A 183 -9.95 1.01 7.14
N THR A 184 -10.76 1.03 8.19
CA THR A 184 -11.22 2.27 8.81
C THR A 184 -10.24 2.65 9.91
N VAL A 185 -9.70 3.86 9.83
CA VAL A 185 -8.80 4.41 10.85
C VAL A 185 -9.42 5.68 11.40
N GLU A 186 -9.59 5.75 12.71
CA GLU A 186 -9.94 6.99 13.41
C GLU A 186 -8.69 7.88 13.52
N VAL A 187 -8.81 9.10 13.05
CA VAL A 187 -7.73 10.10 13.13
C VAL A 187 -8.08 11.07 14.27
N ASN A 188 -7.32 11.00 15.36
CA ASN A 188 -7.43 11.93 16.48
C ASN A 188 -6.68 13.23 16.24
#